data_77421200ffdc0491e47729df13fcc64a
#
_entry.id   77421200ffdc0491e47729df13fcc64a
#
_cell.length_a   1.000
_cell.length_b   1.000
_cell.length_c   1.000
_cell.angle_alpha   90.00
_cell.angle_beta   90.00
_cell.angle_gamma   90.00
#
_symmetry.space_group_name_H-M   'P 1'
#
loop_
_entity.id
_entity.type
_entity.pdbx_description
1 polymer ?
#
loop_
_entity_poly.entity_id
_entity_poly.type
_entity_poly.pdbx_seq_one_letter_code
_entity_poly.pdbx_strand_id
1 'polypeptide(L)'
;MSETQQPPANSAPDSHCSSCGVPYGEGVSGWPRTCPSCGAVAYRNPLPVAIALQPVYDTEGTALVVITRTIAPARGGTALPGGYIDDREDWKQAVVRELKEETGIDAAARDVRLMDAMSSPDGHLLLFGLLPERPLAQLPPSGPTDETEGWHLLRRPEELAFPLHTVAVRAWFEGRYV
;
A
#
# COMPACT_ATOMS: atom_id res chain seq x y z
N MET A 1 -21.31 25.42 34.07
CA MET A 1 -21.22 23.95 34.00
C MET A 1 -21.52 23.59 32.58
N SER A 2 -20.50 23.37 31.76
CA SER A 2 -20.66 22.99 30.34
C SER A 2 -20.66 21.48 30.27
N GLU A 3 -21.84 20.89 29.99
CA GLU A 3 -21.93 19.47 29.65
C GLU A 3 -21.20 19.24 28.33
N THR A 4 -20.09 18.55 28.41
CA THR A 4 -19.40 17.95 27.25
C THR A 4 -20.30 16.83 26.73
N GLN A 5 -21.08 17.10 25.70
CA GLN A 5 -21.84 16.07 24.97
C GLN A 5 -20.84 15.08 24.40
N GLN A 6 -20.83 13.89 24.99
CA GLN A 6 -20.14 12.71 24.48
C GLN A 6 -20.77 12.35 23.11
N PRO A 7 -19.98 12.15 22.03
CA PRO A 7 -20.55 11.73 20.76
C PRO A 7 -21.34 10.43 20.95
N PRO A 8 -22.48 10.26 20.24
CA PRO A 8 -23.31 9.08 20.38
C PRO A 8 -22.51 7.82 20.06
N ALA A 9 -22.58 6.86 20.97
CA ALA A 9 -21.95 5.57 20.84
C ALA A 9 -22.43 4.88 19.55
N ASN A 10 -21.46 4.52 18.69
CA ASN A 10 -21.58 3.44 17.73
C ASN A 10 -22.62 3.58 16.60
N SER A 11 -22.48 4.57 15.74
CA SER A 11 -22.97 4.39 14.38
C SER A 11 -21.95 3.49 13.63
N ALA A 12 -22.40 2.35 13.10
CA ALA A 12 -21.57 1.50 12.27
C ALA A 12 -20.93 2.34 11.13
N PRO A 13 -19.68 2.07 10.73
CA PRO A 13 -19.06 2.76 9.60
C PRO A 13 -20.03 2.79 8.41
N ASP A 14 -20.08 3.94 7.72
CA ASP A 14 -20.94 4.14 6.55
C ASP A 14 -22.46 4.01 6.80
N SER A 15 -22.92 4.18 8.02
CA SER A 15 -24.36 4.06 8.37
C SER A 15 -25.20 5.28 7.93
N HIS A 16 -24.55 6.40 7.61
CA HIS A 16 -25.20 7.66 7.25
C HIS A 16 -24.76 8.16 5.88
N CYS A 17 -25.66 8.88 5.21
CA CYS A 17 -25.35 9.54 3.94
C CYS A 17 -24.31 10.64 4.14
N SER A 18 -23.20 10.58 3.41
CA SER A 18 -22.14 11.60 3.46
C SER A 18 -22.58 12.96 2.91
N SER A 19 -23.67 13.03 2.13
CA SER A 19 -24.18 14.27 1.54
C SER A 19 -25.16 15.02 2.43
N CYS A 20 -26.05 14.33 3.15
CA CYS A 20 -27.10 14.99 3.94
C CYS A 20 -27.17 14.52 5.41
N GLY A 21 -26.31 13.59 5.82
CA GLY A 21 -26.23 13.11 7.21
C GLY A 21 -27.38 12.19 7.64
N VAL A 22 -28.35 11.89 6.78
CA VAL A 22 -29.47 10.99 7.14
C VAL A 22 -29.00 9.54 7.19
N PRO A 23 -29.41 8.75 8.19
CA PRO A 23 -29.10 7.32 8.22
C PRO A 23 -29.71 6.60 7.02
N TYR A 24 -29.03 5.62 6.48
CA TYR A 24 -29.52 4.80 5.36
C TYR A 24 -30.73 3.94 5.72
N GLY A 25 -30.94 3.68 7.01
CA GLY A 25 -32.06 2.86 7.50
C GLY A 25 -31.81 1.36 7.43
N GLU A 26 -32.70 0.60 8.09
CA GLU A 26 -32.69 -0.87 8.06
C GLU A 26 -33.11 -1.34 6.65
N GLY A 27 -32.31 -2.22 6.04
CA GLY A 27 -32.60 -2.78 4.71
C GLY A 27 -31.76 -2.21 3.55
N VAL A 28 -31.01 -1.15 3.74
CA VAL A 28 -30.01 -0.70 2.77
C VAL A 28 -28.71 -1.49 3.00
N SER A 29 -28.62 -2.66 2.37
CA SER A 29 -27.43 -3.51 2.39
C SER A 29 -26.70 -3.48 1.07
N GLY A 30 -25.37 -3.67 1.12
CA GLY A 30 -24.54 -3.68 -0.09
C GLY A 30 -24.11 -2.30 -0.57
N TRP A 31 -23.41 -2.28 -1.67
CA TRP A 31 -22.89 -1.11 -2.36
C TRP A 31 -23.13 -1.23 -3.87
N PRO A 32 -23.36 -0.14 -4.62
CA PRO A 32 -23.53 1.25 -4.15
C PRO A 32 -24.81 1.47 -3.34
N ARG A 33 -24.85 2.53 -2.50
CA ARG A 33 -26.01 2.90 -1.69
C ARG A 33 -26.65 4.20 -2.21
N THR A 34 -27.96 4.17 -2.41
CA THR A 34 -28.72 5.39 -2.73
C THR A 34 -29.38 5.91 -1.46
N CYS A 35 -29.16 7.18 -1.15
CA CYS A 35 -29.77 7.83 -0.01
C CYS A 35 -31.28 7.98 -0.21
N PRO A 36 -32.14 7.47 0.72
CA PRO A 36 -33.59 7.56 0.60
C PRO A 36 -34.11 9.00 0.74
N SER A 37 -33.34 9.90 1.35
CA SER A 37 -33.73 11.29 1.61
C SER A 37 -33.31 12.25 0.49
N CYS A 38 -32.05 12.21 0.04
CA CYS A 38 -31.53 13.18 -0.93
C CYS A 38 -31.20 12.58 -2.31
N GLY A 39 -31.34 11.26 -2.49
CA GLY A 39 -31.03 10.57 -3.75
C GLY A 39 -29.54 10.43 -4.07
N ALA A 40 -28.63 10.94 -3.24
CA ALA A 40 -27.20 10.79 -3.48
C ALA A 40 -26.78 9.32 -3.46
N VAL A 41 -25.91 8.95 -4.43
CA VAL A 41 -25.35 7.61 -4.55
C VAL A 41 -23.95 7.60 -3.94
N ALA A 42 -23.73 6.72 -2.98
CA ALA A 42 -22.42 6.49 -2.36
C ALA A 42 -21.84 5.16 -2.85
N TYR A 43 -20.54 5.16 -3.16
CA TYR A 43 -19.77 3.99 -3.54
C TYR A 43 -18.80 3.62 -2.42
N ARG A 44 -18.44 2.35 -2.36
CA ARG A 44 -17.33 1.88 -1.53
C ARG A 44 -16.29 1.24 -2.47
N ASN A 45 -15.23 1.96 -2.70
CA ASN A 45 -14.16 1.53 -3.60
C ASN A 45 -13.02 0.86 -2.81
N PRO A 46 -12.25 -0.04 -3.43
CA PRO A 46 -11.03 -0.54 -2.82
C PRO A 46 -10.05 0.64 -2.58
N LEU A 47 -9.31 0.56 -1.48
CA LEU A 47 -8.26 1.52 -1.19
C LEU A 47 -7.03 1.20 -2.08
N PRO A 48 -6.53 2.16 -2.86
CA PRO A 48 -5.37 1.93 -3.71
C PRO A 48 -4.07 1.98 -2.89
N VAL A 49 -3.17 1.04 -3.17
CA VAL A 49 -1.86 0.89 -2.50
C VAL A 49 -0.78 0.78 -3.57
N ALA A 50 0.27 1.57 -3.47
CA ALA A 50 1.44 1.53 -4.34
C ALA A 50 2.55 0.73 -3.68
N ILE A 51 3.10 -0.27 -4.40
CA ILE A 51 4.17 -1.14 -3.91
C ILE A 51 5.37 -1.03 -4.84
N ALA A 52 6.57 -0.82 -4.28
CA ALA A 52 7.81 -0.73 -5.03
C ALA A 52 8.54 -2.07 -5.11
N LEU A 53 8.85 -2.53 -6.32
CA LEU A 53 9.85 -3.56 -6.56
C LEU A 53 11.12 -2.84 -7.05
N GLN A 54 12.12 -2.74 -6.18
CA GLN A 54 13.43 -2.18 -6.52
C GLN A 54 14.45 -3.31 -6.62
N PRO A 55 14.76 -3.79 -7.83
CA PRO A 55 15.87 -4.73 -8.04
C PRO A 55 17.21 -4.05 -7.86
N VAL A 56 18.16 -4.80 -7.33
CA VAL A 56 19.56 -4.39 -7.22
C VAL A 56 20.47 -5.58 -7.55
N TYR A 57 21.68 -5.29 -7.97
CA TYR A 57 22.68 -6.31 -8.24
C TYR A 57 24.03 -5.97 -7.60
N ASP A 58 24.76 -7.01 -7.26
CA ASP A 58 26.15 -6.97 -6.80
C ASP A 58 26.91 -8.24 -7.22
N THR A 59 28.05 -8.52 -6.59
CA THR A 59 28.86 -9.71 -6.88
C THR A 59 28.22 -11.03 -6.51
N GLU A 60 27.18 -11.02 -5.67
CA GLU A 60 26.40 -12.19 -5.25
C GLU A 60 25.18 -12.44 -6.15
N GLY A 61 24.86 -11.52 -7.06
CA GLY A 61 23.75 -11.62 -7.99
C GLY A 61 22.68 -10.56 -7.74
N THR A 62 21.47 -10.83 -8.24
CA THR A 62 20.34 -9.91 -8.15
C THR A 62 19.50 -10.17 -6.90
N ALA A 63 19.00 -9.09 -6.29
CA ALA A 63 18.14 -9.11 -5.11
C ALA A 63 17.03 -8.06 -5.23
N LEU A 64 16.02 -8.16 -4.38
CA LEU A 64 15.02 -7.11 -4.17
C LEU A 64 15.27 -6.38 -2.86
N VAL A 65 15.05 -5.07 -2.87
CA VAL A 65 15.01 -4.26 -1.65
C VAL A 65 13.70 -4.58 -0.92
N VAL A 66 13.81 -4.92 0.35
CA VAL A 66 12.68 -5.12 1.27
C VAL A 66 12.94 -4.39 2.58
N ILE A 67 11.90 -4.19 3.37
CA ILE A 67 11.95 -3.48 4.67
C ILE A 67 11.53 -4.42 5.80
N THR A 68 11.97 -4.10 7.02
CA THR A 68 11.40 -4.67 8.25
C THR A 68 10.48 -3.62 8.89
N ARG A 69 9.20 -3.93 9.01
CA ARG A 69 8.17 -3.00 9.51
C ARG A 69 8.31 -2.76 11.03
N THR A 70 8.13 -1.49 11.44
CA THR A 70 8.07 -1.12 12.88
C THR A 70 6.64 -0.80 13.34
N ILE A 71 5.68 -0.71 12.42
CA ILE A 71 4.28 -0.35 12.69
C ILE A 71 3.31 -1.50 12.39
N ALA A 72 2.10 -1.43 12.94
CA ALA A 72 1.00 -2.32 12.58
C ALA A 72 0.42 -1.94 11.20
N PRO A 73 -0.17 -2.92 10.46
CA PRO A 73 -0.16 -4.35 10.76
C PRO A 73 1.21 -5.01 10.49
N ALA A 74 1.39 -6.22 11.02
CA ALA A 74 2.57 -7.06 10.77
C ALA A 74 3.92 -6.44 11.21
N ARG A 75 3.94 -5.79 12.38
CA ARG A 75 5.18 -5.31 13.01
C ARG A 75 6.23 -6.42 13.11
N GLY A 76 7.49 -6.11 12.75
CA GLY A 76 8.60 -7.06 12.70
C GLY A 76 8.62 -7.94 11.45
N GLY A 77 7.61 -7.85 10.61
CA GLY A 77 7.53 -8.60 9.35
C GLY A 77 8.30 -7.93 8.22
N THR A 78 8.83 -8.75 7.31
CA THR A 78 9.46 -8.28 6.07
C THR A 78 8.39 -7.96 5.02
N ALA A 79 8.52 -6.81 4.35
CA ALA A 79 7.61 -6.38 3.29
C ALA A 79 8.37 -5.71 2.14
N LEU A 80 7.73 -5.63 0.97
CA LEU A 80 8.14 -4.68 -0.07
C LEU A 80 7.80 -3.26 0.41
N PRO A 81 8.60 -2.24 0.07
CA PRO A 81 8.25 -0.86 0.35
C PRO A 81 6.93 -0.47 -0.31
N GLY A 82 6.07 0.28 0.41
CA GLY A 82 4.81 0.72 -0.16
C GLY A 82 3.75 1.11 0.86
N GLY A 83 2.79 1.92 0.40
CA GLY A 83 1.69 2.44 1.20
C GLY A 83 0.53 2.95 0.36
N TYR A 84 -0.38 3.69 0.99
CA TYR A 84 -1.55 4.21 0.32
C TYR A 84 -1.21 5.29 -0.71
N ILE A 85 -1.95 5.29 -1.81
CA ILE A 85 -1.90 6.38 -2.79
C ILE A 85 -2.77 7.51 -2.27
N ASP A 86 -2.21 8.71 -2.16
CA ASP A 86 -2.90 9.90 -1.67
C ASP A 86 -3.96 10.42 -2.66
N ASP A 87 -4.92 11.22 -2.15
CA ASP A 87 -5.92 11.85 -3.02
C ASP A 87 -5.23 12.68 -4.12
N ARG A 88 -5.57 12.40 -5.38
CA ARG A 88 -5.01 13.01 -6.60
C ARG A 88 -3.53 12.75 -6.86
N GLU A 89 -2.91 11.85 -6.15
CA GLU A 89 -1.54 11.42 -6.42
C GLU A 89 -1.50 10.45 -7.61
N ASP A 90 -0.52 10.62 -8.51
CA ASP A 90 -0.24 9.63 -9.55
C ASP A 90 0.39 8.38 -8.89
N TRP A 91 -0.08 7.19 -9.26
CA TRP A 91 0.36 5.95 -8.64
C TRP A 91 1.87 5.68 -8.75
N LYS A 92 2.53 6.17 -9.83
CA LYS A 92 3.99 6.05 -9.97
C LYS A 92 4.72 7.01 -9.04
N GLN A 93 4.12 8.18 -8.76
CA GLN A 93 4.63 9.09 -7.74
C GLN A 93 4.51 8.46 -6.36
N ALA A 94 3.39 7.81 -6.05
CA ALA A 94 3.23 7.08 -4.81
C ALA A 94 4.30 5.97 -4.65
N VAL A 95 4.57 5.17 -5.69
CA VAL A 95 5.63 4.13 -5.65
C VAL A 95 6.98 4.72 -5.27
N VAL A 96 7.40 5.84 -5.87
CA VAL A 96 8.73 6.42 -5.59
C VAL A 96 8.76 7.20 -4.29
N ARG A 97 7.64 7.82 -3.85
CA ARG A 97 7.51 8.46 -2.55
C ARG A 97 7.65 7.43 -1.42
N GLU A 98 6.87 6.37 -1.46
CA GLU A 98 6.92 5.29 -0.47
C GLU A 98 8.30 4.64 -0.40
N LEU A 99 8.90 4.32 -1.57
CA LEU A 99 10.27 3.81 -1.61
C LEU A 99 11.24 4.75 -0.90
N LYS A 100 11.12 6.06 -1.12
CA LYS A 100 12.01 7.05 -0.51
C LYS A 100 11.76 7.19 0.99
N GLU A 101 10.50 7.28 1.42
CA GLU A 101 10.11 7.44 2.84
C GLU A 101 10.58 6.27 3.68
N GLU A 102 10.42 5.04 3.19
CA GLU A 102 10.74 3.83 3.93
C GLU A 102 12.19 3.36 3.81
N THR A 103 12.92 3.80 2.77
CA THR A 103 14.28 3.29 2.49
C THR A 103 15.34 4.37 2.25
N GLY A 104 14.94 5.62 2.02
CA GLY A 104 15.83 6.69 1.59
C GLY A 104 16.28 6.61 0.12
N ILE A 105 15.79 5.62 -0.65
CA ILE A 105 16.17 5.41 -2.05
C ILE A 105 15.43 6.37 -2.96
N ASP A 106 16.14 7.22 -3.69
CA ASP A 106 15.56 8.08 -4.71
C ASP A 106 15.35 7.34 -6.04
N ALA A 107 14.19 7.55 -6.65
CA ALA A 107 13.84 7.03 -7.96
C ALA A 107 12.97 8.04 -8.74
N ALA A 108 12.87 7.86 -10.06
CA ALA A 108 12.05 8.72 -10.90
C ALA A 108 10.76 8.01 -11.30
N ALA A 109 9.60 8.64 -11.07
CA ALA A 109 8.30 8.05 -11.38
C ALA A 109 8.14 7.64 -12.86
N ARG A 110 8.78 8.37 -13.79
CA ARG A 110 8.77 8.02 -15.23
C ARG A 110 9.38 6.66 -15.54
N ASP A 111 10.25 6.15 -14.66
CA ASP A 111 10.95 4.88 -14.84
C ASP A 111 10.17 3.70 -14.22
N VAL A 112 9.09 3.98 -13.50
CA VAL A 112 8.23 2.96 -12.90
C VAL A 112 7.35 2.31 -13.98
N ARG A 113 7.41 0.98 -14.07
CA ARG A 113 6.51 0.17 -14.92
C ARG A 113 5.52 -0.58 -14.04
N LEU A 114 4.25 -0.64 -14.45
CA LEU A 114 3.28 -1.52 -13.79
C LEU A 114 3.65 -2.97 -14.07
N MET A 115 3.86 -3.74 -13.02
CA MET A 115 4.17 -5.16 -13.13
C MET A 115 2.94 -6.02 -12.91
N ASP A 116 2.15 -5.66 -11.91
CA ASP A 116 0.94 -6.38 -11.56
C ASP A 116 -0.05 -5.47 -10.84
N ALA A 117 -1.31 -5.86 -10.85
CA ALA A 117 -2.37 -5.23 -10.08
C ALA A 117 -3.21 -6.32 -9.42
N MET A 118 -3.19 -6.39 -8.10
CA MET A 118 -3.83 -7.44 -7.34
C MET A 118 -4.85 -6.87 -6.35
N SER A 119 -6.02 -7.53 -6.26
CA SER A 119 -7.03 -7.18 -5.27
C SER A 119 -6.90 -8.06 -4.04
N SER A 120 -6.91 -7.46 -2.85
CA SER A 120 -6.95 -8.20 -1.60
C SER A 120 -8.39 -8.39 -1.11
N PRO A 121 -8.67 -9.48 -0.37
CA PRO A 121 -10.02 -9.75 0.16
C PRO A 121 -10.53 -8.70 1.15
N ASP A 122 -9.65 -7.95 1.78
CA ASP A 122 -9.93 -6.89 2.76
C ASP A 122 -10.17 -5.51 2.13
N GLY A 123 -10.27 -5.45 0.79
CA GLY A 123 -10.69 -4.25 0.09
C GLY A 123 -9.55 -3.29 -0.31
N HIS A 124 -8.37 -3.81 -0.63
CA HIS A 124 -7.28 -3.03 -1.22
C HIS A 124 -7.03 -3.43 -2.67
N LEU A 125 -6.59 -2.48 -3.47
CA LEU A 125 -6.05 -2.68 -4.82
C LEU A 125 -4.56 -2.33 -4.80
N LEU A 126 -3.70 -3.33 -4.87
CA LEU A 126 -2.25 -3.15 -4.85
C LEU A 126 -1.74 -3.00 -6.28
N LEU A 127 -1.00 -1.94 -6.53
CA LEU A 127 -0.31 -1.66 -7.79
C LEU A 127 1.19 -1.89 -7.57
N PHE A 128 1.73 -2.93 -8.19
CA PHE A 128 3.14 -3.29 -8.07
C PHE A 128 3.96 -2.58 -9.16
N GLY A 129 4.74 -1.59 -8.77
CA GLY A 129 5.63 -0.82 -9.64
C GLY A 129 7.04 -1.38 -9.64
N LEU A 130 7.52 -1.82 -10.81
CA LEU A 130 8.91 -2.24 -11.00
C LEU A 130 9.76 -1.05 -11.41
N LEU A 131 10.85 -0.88 -10.71
CA LEU A 131 11.90 0.09 -11.01
C LEU A 131 13.04 -0.56 -11.80
N PRO A 132 13.84 0.22 -12.54
CA PRO A 132 15.05 -0.29 -13.18
C PRO A 132 16.01 -0.89 -12.14
N GLU A 133 16.63 -2.00 -12.52
CA GLU A 133 17.70 -2.58 -11.74
C GLU A 133 18.90 -1.62 -11.66
N ARG A 134 19.53 -1.56 -10.48
CA ARG A 134 20.71 -0.71 -10.27
C ARG A 134 21.76 -1.40 -9.40
N PRO A 135 23.03 -0.97 -9.48
CA PRO A 135 24.08 -1.48 -8.61
C PRO A 135 23.75 -1.22 -7.13
N LEU A 136 23.94 -2.21 -6.26
CA LEU A 136 23.78 -2.06 -4.81
C LEU A 136 24.60 -0.90 -4.24
N ALA A 137 25.80 -0.67 -4.77
CA ALA A 137 26.69 0.40 -4.36
C ALA A 137 26.13 1.83 -4.60
N GLN A 138 25.05 1.98 -5.37
CA GLN A 138 24.37 3.26 -5.60
C GLN A 138 23.25 3.53 -4.58
N LEU A 139 22.93 2.58 -3.73
CA LEU A 139 21.91 2.79 -2.71
C LEU A 139 22.47 3.57 -1.51
N PRO A 140 21.63 4.39 -0.85
CA PRO A 140 22.01 4.99 0.43
C PRO A 140 22.21 3.89 1.48
N PRO A 141 22.93 4.17 2.56
CA PRO A 141 23.02 3.21 3.67
C PRO A 141 21.62 2.94 4.25
N SER A 142 21.36 1.68 4.61
CA SER A 142 20.14 1.32 5.34
C SER A 142 20.14 1.94 6.74
N GLY A 143 19.02 2.45 7.16
CA GLY A 143 18.82 3.00 8.50
C GLY A 143 17.33 3.04 8.84
N PRO A 144 16.99 3.16 10.14
CA PRO A 144 15.61 3.21 10.58
C PRO A 144 14.90 4.48 10.11
N THR A 145 13.61 4.35 9.87
CA THR A 145 12.67 5.45 9.63
C THR A 145 11.55 5.39 10.67
N ASP A 146 10.55 6.23 10.56
CA ASP A 146 9.39 6.20 11.48
C ASP A 146 8.60 4.88 11.37
N GLU A 147 8.65 4.22 10.19
CA GLU A 147 7.84 3.05 9.88
C GLU A 147 8.65 1.76 9.68
N THR A 148 9.97 1.84 9.54
CA THR A 148 10.82 0.68 9.26
C THR A 148 12.09 0.65 10.12
N GLU A 149 12.64 -0.55 10.35
CA GLU A 149 14.00 -0.70 10.91
C GLU A 149 15.10 -0.39 9.88
N GLY A 150 14.70 -0.13 8.64
CA GLY A 150 15.54 0.05 7.49
C GLY A 150 15.29 -1.04 6.43
N TRP A 151 16.01 -0.92 5.32
CA TRP A 151 15.94 -1.87 4.22
C TRP A 151 17.05 -2.92 4.30
N HIS A 152 16.75 -4.09 3.71
CA HIS A 152 17.71 -5.17 3.51
C HIS A 152 17.43 -5.87 2.17
N LEU A 153 18.26 -6.86 1.82
CA LEU A 153 18.18 -7.55 0.54
C LEU A 153 17.51 -8.91 0.66
N LEU A 154 16.51 -9.12 -0.17
CA LEU A 154 15.89 -10.41 -0.39
C LEU A 154 16.51 -11.05 -1.65
N ARG A 155 17.27 -12.14 -1.48
CA ARG A 155 18.01 -12.81 -2.56
C ARG A 155 17.33 -14.07 -3.11
N ARG A 156 16.25 -14.49 -2.48
CA ARG A 156 15.45 -15.66 -2.87
C ARG A 156 14.00 -15.45 -2.45
N PRO A 157 13.03 -16.18 -3.05
CA PRO A 157 11.65 -16.09 -2.62
C PRO A 157 11.50 -16.53 -1.16
N GLU A 158 10.87 -15.69 -0.35
CA GLU A 158 10.52 -15.96 1.05
C GLU A 158 9.06 -15.54 1.29
N GLU A 159 8.46 -16.01 2.38
CA GLU A 159 7.17 -15.50 2.81
C GLU A 159 7.33 -14.12 3.44
N LEU A 160 6.56 -13.16 2.92
CA LEU A 160 6.52 -11.81 3.40
C LEU A 160 5.31 -11.59 4.30
N ALA A 161 5.32 -10.48 5.02
CA ALA A 161 4.26 -10.07 5.96
C ALA A 161 2.85 -10.02 5.32
N PHE A 162 2.80 -9.76 4.01
CA PHE A 162 1.55 -9.69 3.26
C PHE A 162 1.53 -10.75 2.15
N PRO A 163 0.45 -11.56 2.04
CA PRO A 163 0.38 -12.63 1.06
C PRO A 163 0.60 -12.19 -0.39
N LEU A 164 0.05 -11.02 -0.80
CA LEU A 164 0.22 -10.50 -2.16
C LEU A 164 1.65 -10.04 -2.45
N HIS A 165 2.40 -9.55 -1.44
CA HIS A 165 3.83 -9.29 -1.58
C HIS A 165 4.61 -10.58 -1.82
N THR A 166 4.25 -11.65 -1.11
CA THR A 166 4.84 -12.98 -1.34
C THR A 166 4.61 -13.47 -2.77
N VAL A 167 3.38 -13.28 -3.30
CA VAL A 167 3.05 -13.64 -4.69
C VAL A 167 3.90 -12.85 -5.68
N ALA A 168 4.00 -11.53 -5.50
CA ALA A 168 4.77 -10.65 -6.38
C ALA A 168 6.28 -10.99 -6.36
N VAL A 169 6.85 -11.20 -5.18
CA VAL A 169 8.26 -11.59 -5.03
C VAL A 169 8.56 -12.92 -5.70
N ARG A 170 7.72 -13.93 -5.49
CA ARG A 170 7.88 -15.24 -6.18
C ARG A 170 7.84 -15.08 -7.69
N ALA A 171 6.86 -14.33 -8.20
CA ALA A 171 6.72 -14.07 -9.63
C ALA A 171 7.95 -13.36 -10.22
N TRP A 172 8.54 -12.43 -9.48
CA TRP A 172 9.74 -11.73 -9.90
C TRP A 172 10.95 -12.67 -10.00
N PHE A 173 11.22 -13.47 -8.95
CA PHE A 173 12.33 -14.45 -8.95
C PHE A 173 12.15 -15.57 -9.99
N GLU A 174 10.92 -15.90 -10.34
CA GLU A 174 10.59 -16.86 -11.42
C GLU A 174 10.72 -16.24 -12.82
N GLY A 175 11.08 -14.97 -12.94
CA GLY A 175 11.22 -14.27 -14.22
C GLY A 175 9.88 -14.03 -14.95
N ARG A 176 8.75 -14.03 -14.23
CA ARG A 176 7.43 -13.78 -14.82
C ARG A 176 7.17 -12.31 -15.16
N TYR A 177 7.99 -11.44 -14.64
CA TYR A 177 7.92 -10.00 -14.84
C TYR A 177 9.04 -9.53 -15.79
N VAL A 178 8.96 -9.89 -17.06
CA VAL A 178 9.93 -9.52 -18.11
C VAL A 178 9.43 -8.37 -18.97
#